data_fda1c90b49f48b60f9d0853738639400
#
_entry.id   fda1c90b49f48b60f9d0853738639400
#
_cell.length_a   1.000
_cell.length_b   1.000
_cell.length_c   1.000
_cell.angle_alpha   90.00
_cell.angle_beta   90.00
_cell.angle_gamma   90.00
#
_symmetry.space_group_name_H-M   'P 1'
#
loop_
_entity.id
_entity.type
_entity.pdbx_description
1 polymer ?
#
loop_
_entity_poly.entity_id
_entity_poly.type
_entity_poly.pdbx_seq_one_letter_code
_entity_poly.pdbx_strand_id
1 'polypeptide(L)'
;VIEAKSLQSSGTVISATGNVLVQVGSFKIRASEVWFDTRTQQGKLTEATFTTCNKEYPDYHLQARELTFLPNKRIRARGVSAYIGKFRLVGLPSITFAAGRNALSTDAFPRPIYDEQEGFGVAQRFPLVDQDRWQLVTDIRFTTKRGLLGEGESLWGIDGDLNPLTNRFVEPQLTKLGNPIALPIRNEHTSPPDLPSSGARWRQFVRVAMDQRAYSVAERELSVSKQPEIGLLYAGRPLRFRNAQIDPAIELCPSVNVSWGRYKENTDRTVLTKRVGFDASTGINLLPVRHNLAVQPILGYSAYRYEGGSTYRTWLRGVDASRIFRNGSLVTLRYLKRSEHGKSPFLFDTAQVTSDLQGMLQVRFGSQVIGFAAGYDTTTNKLYDWEVLLSYHTDCLAVWLAWNNLQRRLALGTALINF
;
A
#
# COMPACT_ATOMS: atom_id res chain seq x y z
N VAL A 1 22.16 17.64 8.69
CA VAL A 1 23.54 18.05 8.40
C VAL A 1 23.54 18.82 7.09
N ILE A 2 24.30 19.91 7.00
CA ILE A 2 24.50 20.68 5.77
C ILE A 2 26.02 20.77 5.54
N GLU A 3 26.46 20.36 4.38
CA GLU A 3 27.85 20.46 3.91
C GLU A 3 27.87 21.32 2.62
N ALA A 4 28.74 22.28 2.52
CA ALA A 4 28.85 23.17 1.38
C ALA A 4 30.24 23.76 1.23
N LYS A 5 30.60 24.24 0.05
CA LYS A 5 31.86 25.01 -0.16
C LYS A 5 31.81 26.34 0.58
N SER A 6 30.65 27.00 0.60
CA SER A 6 30.43 28.23 1.33
C SER A 6 29.11 28.14 2.09
N LEU A 7 29.15 28.47 3.38
CA LEU A 7 27.98 28.53 4.26
C LEU A 7 27.98 29.90 4.96
N GLN A 8 26.88 30.60 4.85
CA GLN A 8 26.64 31.90 5.52
C GLN A 8 25.36 31.79 6.36
N SER A 9 25.42 32.33 7.58
CA SER A 9 24.27 32.43 8.45
C SER A 9 24.10 33.88 8.88
N SER A 10 22.94 34.46 8.65
CA SER A 10 22.61 35.81 9.07
C SER A 10 21.24 35.80 9.76
N GLY A 11 21.26 35.89 11.09
CA GLY A 11 20.05 35.79 11.90
C GLY A 11 19.34 34.44 11.70
N THR A 12 18.11 34.47 11.17
CA THR A 12 17.30 33.28 10.90
C THR A 12 17.53 32.65 9.51
N VAL A 13 18.34 33.31 8.68
CA VAL A 13 18.56 32.89 7.28
C VAL A 13 19.87 32.14 7.16
N ILE A 14 19.81 30.99 6.52
CA ILE A 14 20.96 30.16 6.16
C ILE A 14 21.05 30.16 4.62
N SER A 15 22.22 30.51 4.09
CA SER A 15 22.51 30.36 2.67
C SER A 15 23.78 29.52 2.48
N ALA A 16 23.73 28.64 1.51
CA ALA A 16 24.85 27.77 1.17
C ALA A 16 24.99 27.65 -0.34
N THR A 17 26.22 27.62 -0.82
CA THR A 17 26.53 27.53 -2.26
C THR A 17 27.67 26.54 -2.50
N GLY A 18 27.68 25.97 -3.72
CA GLY A 18 28.75 25.08 -4.19
C GLY A 18 28.65 23.66 -3.68
N ASN A 19 27.99 22.78 -4.45
CA ASN A 19 27.80 21.35 -4.12
C ASN A 19 27.23 21.13 -2.72
N VAL A 20 26.14 21.83 -2.41
CA VAL A 20 25.51 21.74 -1.11
C VAL A 20 24.90 20.35 -0.92
N LEU A 21 25.28 19.66 0.13
CA LEU A 21 24.65 18.43 0.57
C LEU A 21 23.83 18.71 1.83
N VAL A 22 22.55 18.46 1.73
CA VAL A 22 21.61 18.53 2.87
C VAL A 22 21.13 17.13 3.19
N GLN A 23 21.32 16.71 4.43
CA GLN A 23 20.79 15.43 4.90
C GLN A 23 19.72 15.66 5.96
N VAL A 24 18.51 15.14 5.70
CA VAL A 24 17.36 15.21 6.60
C VAL A 24 16.77 13.81 6.73
N GLY A 25 16.96 13.17 7.87
CA GLY A 25 16.60 11.77 8.06
C GLY A 25 17.37 10.87 7.07
N SER A 26 16.64 10.04 6.33
CA SER A 26 17.19 9.18 5.27
C SER A 26 17.44 9.91 3.95
N PHE A 27 17.00 11.19 3.82
CA PHE A 27 17.11 11.94 2.57
C PHE A 27 18.46 12.60 2.40
N LYS A 28 19.01 12.44 1.21
CA LYS A 28 20.15 13.16 0.70
C LYS A 28 19.71 14.08 -0.42
N ILE A 29 19.90 15.38 -0.23
CA ILE A 29 19.58 16.41 -1.23
C ILE A 29 20.89 17.06 -1.61
N ARG A 30 21.26 17.01 -2.87
CA ARG A 30 22.38 17.78 -3.43
C ARG A 30 21.80 18.95 -4.22
N ALA A 31 22.32 20.14 -4.02
CA ALA A 31 21.88 21.36 -4.71
C ALA A 31 23.07 22.23 -5.06
N SER A 32 22.92 23.08 -6.07
CA SER A 32 23.93 24.12 -6.37
C SER A 32 23.91 25.21 -5.32
N GLU A 33 22.69 25.58 -4.90
CA GLU A 33 22.43 26.64 -3.94
C GLU A 33 21.30 26.26 -3.01
N VAL A 34 21.38 26.67 -1.76
CA VAL A 34 20.33 26.53 -0.73
C VAL A 34 20.17 27.87 -0.04
N TRP A 35 18.93 28.30 0.07
CA TRP A 35 18.48 29.38 0.94
C TRP A 35 17.36 28.87 1.82
N PHE A 36 17.44 29.12 3.14
CA PHE A 36 16.46 28.67 4.10
C PHE A 36 16.28 29.65 5.25
N ASP A 37 15.04 30.06 5.55
CA ASP A 37 14.69 30.86 6.71
C ASP A 37 14.08 29.95 7.79
N THR A 38 14.79 29.79 8.90
CA THR A 38 14.40 28.93 10.01
C THR A 38 13.15 29.43 10.75
N ARG A 39 12.88 30.74 10.72
CA ARG A 39 11.74 31.34 11.38
C ARG A 39 10.45 31.08 10.60
N THR A 40 10.46 31.28 9.32
CA THR A 40 9.30 31.09 8.44
C THR A 40 9.19 29.68 7.93
N GLN A 41 10.22 28.83 8.11
CA GLN A 41 10.35 27.49 7.54
C GLN A 41 10.19 27.47 6.03
N GLN A 42 10.56 28.55 5.37
CA GLN A 42 10.57 28.66 3.93
C GLN A 42 12.01 28.49 3.41
N GLY A 43 12.12 27.88 2.25
CA GLY A 43 13.42 27.69 1.64
C GLY A 43 13.33 27.42 0.15
N LYS A 44 14.47 27.64 -0.50
CA LYS A 44 14.62 27.42 -1.93
C LYS A 44 15.95 26.70 -2.19
N LEU A 45 15.90 25.68 -3.03
CA LEU A 45 17.06 24.94 -3.52
C LEU A 45 17.05 24.97 -5.04
N THR A 46 18.21 25.25 -5.62
CA THR A 46 18.39 25.35 -7.07
C THR A 46 19.17 24.13 -7.56
N GLU A 47 18.79 23.58 -8.73
CA GLU A 47 19.41 22.40 -9.34
C GLU A 47 19.54 21.25 -8.32
N ALA A 48 18.40 20.90 -7.72
CA ALA A 48 18.36 19.91 -6.64
C ALA A 48 18.23 18.50 -7.17
N THR A 49 19.06 17.59 -6.64
CA THR A 49 18.93 16.14 -6.80
C THR A 49 18.64 15.53 -5.44
N PHE A 50 17.60 14.74 -5.34
CA PHE A 50 17.25 14.12 -4.06
C PHE A 50 16.95 12.63 -4.19
N THR A 51 17.42 11.88 -3.20
CA THR A 51 17.30 10.43 -3.10
C THR A 51 17.32 9.99 -1.63
N THR A 52 16.78 8.81 -1.35
CA THR A 52 16.97 8.14 -0.06
C THR A 52 18.01 7.03 -0.15
N CYS A 53 18.59 6.83 -1.32
CA CYS A 53 19.63 5.84 -1.55
C CYS A 53 20.96 6.28 -0.94
N ASN A 54 21.58 5.41 -0.12
CA ASN A 54 22.84 5.72 0.56
C ASN A 54 24.09 5.57 -0.32
N LYS A 55 23.94 5.05 -1.55
CA LYS A 55 25.05 4.89 -2.50
C LYS A 55 25.58 6.24 -2.97
N GLU A 56 26.84 6.28 -3.35
CA GLU A 56 27.45 7.43 -4.02
C GLU A 56 26.76 7.70 -5.36
N TYR A 57 26.51 6.63 -6.11
CA TYR A 57 25.67 6.63 -7.33
C TYR A 57 24.36 5.97 -7.01
N PRO A 58 23.30 6.74 -6.74
CA PRO A 58 22.02 6.21 -6.31
C PRO A 58 21.34 5.41 -7.42
N ASP A 59 20.73 4.28 -7.06
CA ASP A 59 19.97 3.45 -8.01
C ASP A 59 18.74 4.21 -8.55
N TYR A 60 18.26 5.20 -7.79
CA TYR A 60 17.20 6.12 -8.21
C TYR A 60 17.38 7.50 -7.59
N HIS A 61 16.94 8.51 -8.31
CA HIS A 61 16.92 9.89 -7.81
C HIS A 61 15.89 10.73 -8.57
N LEU A 62 15.46 11.82 -7.93
CA LEU A 62 14.71 12.88 -8.57
C LEU A 62 15.63 14.08 -8.77
N GLN A 63 15.53 14.72 -9.93
CA GLN A 63 16.14 16.02 -10.19
C GLN A 63 15.04 17.07 -10.34
N ALA A 64 15.26 18.25 -9.77
CA ALA A 64 14.39 19.39 -9.94
C ALA A 64 15.24 20.64 -10.19
N ARG A 65 14.80 21.48 -11.12
CA ARG A 65 15.44 22.77 -11.32
C ARG A 65 15.33 23.66 -10.09
N GLU A 66 14.18 23.55 -9.41
CA GLU A 66 13.89 24.33 -8.23
C GLU A 66 13.04 23.50 -7.26
N LEU A 67 13.43 23.49 -5.98
CA LEU A 67 12.62 23.03 -4.86
C LEU A 67 12.30 24.22 -3.97
N THR A 68 11.04 24.44 -3.65
CA THR A 68 10.58 25.49 -2.74
C THR A 68 9.84 24.88 -1.57
N PHE A 69 10.31 25.13 -0.35
CA PHE A 69 9.59 24.83 0.87
C PHE A 69 8.57 25.95 1.13
N LEU A 70 7.31 25.58 1.18
CA LEU A 70 6.21 26.50 1.35
C LEU A 70 5.71 26.47 2.81
N PRO A 71 5.02 27.52 3.31
CA PRO A 71 4.27 27.45 4.53
C PRO A 71 3.32 26.24 4.54
N ASN A 72 2.91 25.78 5.72
CA ASN A 72 2.02 24.62 5.90
C ASN A 72 2.63 23.28 5.46
N LYS A 73 3.93 23.13 5.60
CA LYS A 73 4.65 21.87 5.30
C LYS A 73 4.37 21.35 3.90
N ARG A 74 4.45 22.19 2.90
CA ARG A 74 4.34 21.82 1.48
C ARG A 74 5.65 22.05 0.75
N ILE A 75 5.96 21.18 -0.18
CA ILE A 75 7.13 21.30 -1.07
C ILE A 75 6.62 21.42 -2.51
N ARG A 76 7.08 22.44 -3.21
CA ARG A 76 6.87 22.58 -4.66
C ARG A 76 8.18 22.31 -5.36
N ALA A 77 8.19 21.35 -6.27
CA ALA A 77 9.29 21.07 -7.18
C ALA A 77 8.91 21.48 -8.59
N ARG A 78 9.82 22.17 -9.29
CA ARG A 78 9.65 22.61 -10.67
C ARG A 78 10.70 21.99 -11.57
N GLY A 79 10.31 21.63 -12.82
CA GLY A 79 11.20 20.98 -13.78
C GLY A 79 11.71 19.63 -13.25
N VAL A 80 10.81 18.80 -12.76
CA VAL A 80 11.13 17.53 -12.11
C VAL A 80 11.40 16.45 -13.14
N SER A 81 12.44 15.66 -12.95
CA SER A 81 12.72 14.45 -13.70
C SER A 81 13.06 13.31 -12.76
N ALA A 82 12.47 12.15 -12.98
CA ALA A 82 12.75 10.93 -12.23
C ALA A 82 13.71 10.03 -13.01
N TYR A 83 14.68 9.44 -12.30
CA TYR A 83 15.72 8.60 -12.86
C TYR A 83 15.83 7.27 -12.12
N ILE A 84 16.08 6.20 -12.87
CA ILE A 84 16.62 4.93 -12.36
C ILE A 84 18.02 4.79 -12.96
N GLY A 85 19.03 4.78 -12.08
CA GLY A 85 20.41 4.90 -12.51
C GLY A 85 20.60 6.15 -13.38
N LYS A 86 20.98 5.97 -14.66
CA LYS A 86 21.16 7.05 -15.63
C LYS A 86 19.94 7.26 -16.55
N PHE A 87 18.94 6.40 -16.48
CA PHE A 87 17.78 6.45 -17.36
C PHE A 87 16.70 7.37 -16.78
N ARG A 88 16.32 8.38 -17.57
CA ARG A 88 15.20 9.25 -17.26
C ARG A 88 13.88 8.53 -17.56
N LEU A 89 13.03 8.39 -16.53
CA LEU A 89 11.74 7.73 -16.66
C LEU A 89 10.64 8.68 -17.11
N VAL A 90 10.52 9.80 -16.42
CA VAL A 90 9.44 10.76 -16.63
C VAL A 90 9.92 12.17 -16.27
N GLY A 91 9.36 13.16 -16.95
CA GLY A 91 9.53 14.59 -16.64
C GLY A 91 8.19 15.24 -16.38
N LEU A 92 8.10 16.04 -15.32
CA LEU A 92 6.93 16.80 -14.95
C LEU A 92 7.29 18.29 -14.85
N PRO A 93 6.45 19.19 -15.36
CA PRO A 93 6.74 20.62 -15.30
C PRO A 93 6.77 21.14 -13.86
N SER A 94 5.88 20.66 -13.03
CA SER A 94 5.82 20.99 -11.60
C SER A 94 5.04 19.93 -10.84
N ILE A 95 5.43 19.70 -9.58
CA ILE A 95 4.71 18.87 -8.63
C ILE A 95 4.70 19.58 -7.27
N THR A 96 3.57 19.51 -6.56
CA THR A 96 3.47 19.99 -5.17
C THR A 96 2.96 18.87 -4.31
N PHE A 97 3.62 18.59 -3.20
CA PHE A 97 3.26 17.54 -2.26
C PHE A 97 3.40 18.03 -0.82
N ALA A 98 2.76 17.35 0.12
CA ALA A 98 2.84 17.67 1.53
C ALA A 98 4.23 17.31 2.08
N ALA A 99 4.81 18.21 2.89
CA ALA A 99 6.05 17.97 3.63
C ALA A 99 5.73 17.50 5.07
N GLY A 100 4.93 16.42 5.21
CA GLY A 100 4.59 15.82 6.50
C GLY A 100 5.74 15.00 7.10
N ARG A 101 5.44 14.20 8.13
CA ARG A 101 6.42 13.32 8.80
C ARG A 101 7.11 12.35 7.83
N ASN A 102 6.45 12.05 6.71
CA ASN A 102 6.94 11.18 5.62
C ASN A 102 6.81 11.84 4.24
N ALA A 103 6.88 13.14 4.16
CA ALA A 103 6.63 13.93 2.93
C ALA A 103 7.53 13.57 1.76
N LEU A 104 8.68 13.04 2.07
CA LEU A 104 9.62 12.52 1.11
C LEU A 104 9.63 10.97 1.14
N SER A 105 8.50 10.35 1.46
CA SER A 105 8.38 8.90 1.37
C SER A 105 8.58 8.46 -0.08
N THR A 106 9.03 7.25 -0.28
CA THR A 106 9.19 6.63 -1.59
C THR A 106 7.94 6.59 -2.42
N ASP A 107 6.80 6.74 -1.77
CA ASP A 107 5.50 6.82 -2.43
C ASP A 107 5.38 8.01 -3.39
N ALA A 108 6.11 9.10 -3.12
CA ALA A 108 6.15 10.25 -4.02
C ALA A 108 7.01 10.01 -5.28
N PHE A 109 7.68 8.86 -5.38
CA PHE A 109 8.52 8.55 -6.53
C PHE A 109 7.73 7.84 -7.63
N PRO A 110 7.77 8.32 -8.90
CA PRO A 110 7.12 7.64 -10.00
C PRO A 110 7.77 6.27 -10.25
N ARG A 111 6.94 5.25 -10.31
CA ARG A 111 7.35 3.85 -10.48
C ARG A 111 6.97 3.37 -11.87
N PRO A 112 7.90 2.89 -12.68
CA PRO A 112 7.57 2.21 -13.91
C PRO A 112 6.85 0.90 -13.59
N ILE A 113 5.79 0.64 -14.32
CA ILE A 113 4.99 -0.57 -14.24
C ILE A 113 4.76 -1.14 -15.63
N TYR A 114 4.66 -2.42 -15.70
CA TYR A 114 4.16 -3.13 -16.87
C TYR A 114 3.15 -4.17 -16.43
N ASP A 115 2.10 -4.27 -17.18
CA ASP A 115 1.06 -5.25 -17.01
C ASP A 115 0.50 -5.62 -18.37
N GLU A 116 0.34 -6.90 -18.63
CA GLU A 116 -0.09 -7.37 -19.95
C GLU A 116 -1.43 -6.80 -20.39
N GLN A 117 -2.35 -6.57 -19.46
CA GLN A 117 -3.67 -6.01 -19.74
C GLN A 117 -3.67 -4.46 -19.74
N GLU A 118 -2.82 -3.81 -18.94
CA GLU A 118 -2.72 -2.35 -18.87
C GLU A 118 -1.63 -1.77 -19.80
N GLY A 119 -0.66 -2.60 -20.20
CA GLY A 119 0.50 -2.18 -20.97
C GLY A 119 1.59 -1.56 -20.10
N PHE A 120 2.50 -0.82 -20.71
CA PHE A 120 3.50 -0.03 -20.00
C PHE A 120 2.84 1.18 -19.34
N GLY A 121 3.37 1.56 -18.18
CA GLY A 121 2.85 2.69 -17.46
C GLY A 121 3.78 3.25 -16.41
N VAL A 122 3.31 4.30 -15.77
CA VAL A 122 3.93 4.91 -14.59
C VAL A 122 2.88 5.04 -13.52
N ALA A 123 3.18 4.55 -12.34
CA ALA A 123 2.36 4.71 -11.15
C ALA A 123 3.01 5.68 -10.18
N GLN A 124 2.24 6.58 -9.61
CA GLN A 124 2.73 7.49 -8.61
C GLN A 124 1.67 7.73 -7.54
N ARG A 125 2.10 7.67 -6.29
CA ARG A 125 1.30 8.01 -5.14
C ARG A 125 1.64 9.41 -4.66
N PHE A 126 0.61 10.19 -4.41
CA PHE A 126 0.76 11.57 -3.92
C PHE A 126 0.13 11.68 -2.53
N PRO A 127 0.93 11.79 -1.47
CA PRO A 127 0.44 12.23 -0.17
C PRO A 127 0.16 13.74 -0.24
N LEU A 128 -1.08 14.12 -0.57
CA LEU A 128 -1.47 15.52 -0.73
C LEU A 128 -1.61 16.25 0.60
N VAL A 129 -2.06 15.53 1.63
CA VAL A 129 -2.15 15.99 3.02
C VAL A 129 -1.65 14.89 3.94
N ASP A 130 -0.79 15.24 4.88
CA ASP A 130 -0.32 14.35 5.95
C ASP A 130 -0.23 15.16 7.25
N GLN A 131 -1.38 15.38 7.87
CA GLN A 131 -1.54 16.04 9.16
C GLN A 131 -1.86 15.01 10.23
N ASP A 132 -1.74 15.40 11.49
CA ASP A 132 -1.94 14.48 12.61
C ASP A 132 -3.31 13.80 12.58
N ARG A 133 -4.37 14.53 12.21
CA ARG A 133 -5.74 14.00 12.16
C ARG A 133 -6.37 13.91 10.78
N TRP A 134 -5.68 14.34 9.74
CA TRP A 134 -6.19 14.30 8.38
C TRP A 134 -5.11 13.89 7.39
N GLN A 135 -5.40 12.89 6.61
CA GLN A 135 -4.55 12.41 5.53
C GLN A 135 -5.37 12.36 4.24
N LEU A 136 -4.76 12.83 3.15
CA LEU A 136 -5.29 12.71 1.79
C LEU A 136 -4.20 12.14 0.89
N VAL A 137 -4.46 10.97 0.34
CA VAL A 137 -3.56 10.26 -0.54
C VAL A 137 -4.25 9.96 -1.86
N THR A 138 -3.54 10.16 -2.96
CA THR A 138 -3.98 9.74 -4.28
C THR A 138 -2.94 8.81 -4.89
N ASP A 139 -3.37 7.73 -5.52
CA ASP A 139 -2.55 6.87 -6.36
C ASP A 139 -3.02 7.05 -7.81
N ILE A 140 -2.13 7.50 -8.68
CA ILE A 140 -2.42 7.76 -10.08
C ILE A 140 -1.53 6.86 -10.92
N ARG A 141 -2.12 6.19 -11.89
CA ARG A 141 -1.45 5.35 -12.86
C ARG A 141 -1.82 5.81 -14.26
N PHE A 142 -0.84 5.99 -15.08
CA PHE A 142 -1.02 6.21 -16.51
C PHE A 142 -0.47 5.00 -17.26
N THR A 143 -1.28 4.36 -18.06
CA THR A 143 -0.94 3.12 -18.77
C THR A 143 -1.26 3.23 -20.25
N THR A 144 -0.50 2.53 -21.09
CA THR A 144 -0.60 2.66 -22.57
C THR A 144 -1.90 2.08 -23.13
N LYS A 145 -2.50 1.07 -22.46
CA LYS A 145 -3.72 0.42 -22.94
C LYS A 145 -5.00 0.95 -22.30
N ARG A 146 -4.95 1.42 -21.04
CA ARG A 146 -6.13 1.86 -20.30
C ARG A 146 -6.14 3.36 -19.98
N GLY A 147 -5.08 4.09 -20.32
CA GLY A 147 -4.96 5.51 -20.06
C GLY A 147 -4.80 5.84 -18.58
N LEU A 148 -5.52 6.84 -18.11
CA LEU A 148 -5.45 7.33 -16.73
C LEU A 148 -6.36 6.49 -15.82
N LEU A 149 -5.76 5.92 -14.80
CA LEU A 149 -6.42 5.19 -13.71
C LEU A 149 -6.04 5.86 -12.40
N GLY A 150 -6.89 5.79 -11.40
CA GLY A 150 -6.53 6.37 -10.12
C GLY A 150 -7.49 6.05 -9.00
N GLU A 151 -6.97 6.20 -7.80
CA GLU A 151 -7.75 6.13 -6.58
C GLU A 151 -7.33 7.26 -5.63
N GLY A 152 -8.26 7.71 -4.81
CA GLY A 152 -8.03 8.71 -3.78
C GLY A 152 -8.69 8.29 -2.49
N GLU A 153 -7.97 8.47 -1.38
CA GLU A 153 -8.48 8.21 -0.04
C GLU A 153 -8.21 9.40 0.85
N SER A 154 -9.26 9.89 1.51
CA SER A 154 -9.15 10.84 2.61
C SER A 154 -9.54 10.18 3.91
N LEU A 155 -8.70 10.30 4.93
CA LEU A 155 -8.87 9.72 6.26
C LEU A 155 -8.88 10.82 7.32
N TRP A 156 -9.78 10.71 8.29
CA TRP A 156 -9.84 11.58 9.47
C TRP A 156 -9.86 10.75 10.75
N GLY A 157 -8.92 11.03 11.65
CA GLY A 157 -8.89 10.44 13.00
C GLY A 157 -9.92 11.11 13.91
N ILE A 158 -10.82 10.33 14.51
CA ILE A 158 -11.89 10.83 15.38
C ILE A 158 -11.38 10.95 16.83
N ASP A 159 -10.79 9.89 17.35
CA ASP A 159 -10.39 9.74 18.75
C ASP A 159 -8.88 9.89 18.99
N GLY A 160 -8.13 10.32 17.99
CA GLY A 160 -6.69 10.52 18.08
C GLY A 160 -6.06 10.85 16.73
N ASP A 161 -4.75 10.96 16.75
CA ASP A 161 -3.97 11.24 15.56
C ASP A 161 -3.90 10.00 14.65
N LEU A 162 -3.89 10.25 13.35
CA LEU A 162 -3.59 9.20 12.38
C LEU A 162 -2.10 8.87 12.47
N ASN A 163 -1.77 7.62 12.28
CA ASN A 163 -0.38 7.29 12.13
C ASN A 163 0.19 7.97 10.89
N PRO A 164 1.46 8.37 10.95
CA PRO A 164 2.15 8.80 9.76
C PRO A 164 1.93 7.79 8.64
N LEU A 165 1.80 8.28 7.40
CA LEU A 165 1.80 7.43 6.21
C LEU A 165 3.15 6.70 6.18
N THR A 166 3.27 5.66 7.01
CA THR A 166 4.47 4.81 7.01
C THR A 166 4.56 4.11 5.67
N ASN A 167 5.77 3.88 5.21
CA ASN A 167 6.04 3.07 4.04
C ASN A 167 5.35 1.70 4.14
N ARG A 168 4.10 1.64 3.70
CA ARG A 168 3.39 0.38 3.51
C ARG A 168 4.02 -0.46 2.39
N PHE A 169 5.16 0.01 1.84
CA PHE A 169 5.80 -0.52 0.65
C PHE A 169 7.17 -1.12 0.86
N VAL A 170 7.54 -1.46 2.07
CA VAL A 170 8.83 -2.13 2.26
C VAL A 170 8.96 -3.38 1.41
N GLU A 171 7.85 -4.04 1.08
CA GLU A 171 7.82 -5.16 0.11
C GLU A 171 6.40 -5.33 -0.49
N PRO A 172 5.89 -4.40 -1.33
CA PRO A 172 4.51 -4.51 -1.83
C PRO A 172 4.26 -5.78 -2.64
N GLN A 173 5.29 -6.34 -3.26
CA GLN A 173 5.19 -7.58 -4.02
C GLN A 173 5.07 -8.78 -3.10
N LEU A 174 5.83 -8.79 -2.02
CA LEU A 174 5.84 -9.86 -1.04
C LEU A 174 4.55 -9.87 -0.22
N THR A 175 4.02 -8.69 0.10
CA THR A 175 2.70 -8.56 0.70
C THR A 175 1.58 -8.92 -0.28
N LYS A 176 1.75 -8.65 -1.58
CA LYS A 176 0.83 -9.12 -2.62
C LYS A 176 0.88 -10.63 -2.79
N LEU A 177 2.07 -11.25 -2.71
CA LEU A 177 2.19 -12.69 -2.65
C LEU A 177 1.72 -13.29 -1.32
N GLY A 178 1.83 -12.55 -0.21
CA GLY A 178 1.17 -12.90 1.05
C GLY A 178 -0.36 -12.92 0.94
N ASN A 179 -0.88 -12.34 -0.16
CA ASN A 179 -2.27 -12.36 -0.57
C ASN A 179 -2.43 -12.54 -2.08
N PRO A 180 -1.68 -13.44 -2.74
CA PRO A 180 -1.76 -13.58 -4.19
C PRO A 180 -3.16 -13.95 -4.61
N ILE A 181 -3.79 -14.71 -3.78
CA ILE A 181 -5.15 -15.16 -3.87
C ILE A 181 -5.93 -14.23 -2.98
N ALA A 182 -6.08 -12.98 -3.45
CA ALA A 182 -6.88 -12.00 -2.75
C ALA A 182 -8.25 -12.62 -2.50
N LEU A 183 -8.53 -12.83 -1.26
CA LEU A 183 -9.84 -13.30 -0.87
C LEU A 183 -10.86 -12.31 -1.40
N PRO A 184 -11.92 -12.76 -2.08
CA PRO A 184 -12.99 -11.86 -2.54
C PRO A 184 -13.59 -11.01 -1.41
N ILE A 185 -13.41 -11.43 -0.15
CA ILE A 185 -13.83 -10.71 1.06
C ILE A 185 -12.75 -9.72 1.53
N ARG A 186 -11.52 -9.87 1.09
CA ARG A 186 -10.53 -8.82 1.25
C ARG A 186 -10.76 -7.76 0.19
N ASN A 187 -11.82 -7.05 0.32
CA ASN A 187 -11.77 -5.64 0.01
C ASN A 187 -10.47 -5.14 0.68
N GLU A 188 -9.67 -4.38 -0.01
CA GLU A 188 -8.44 -3.75 0.55
C GLU A 188 -8.69 -3.05 1.89
N HIS A 189 -9.93 -2.96 2.30
CA HIS A 189 -10.51 -2.37 3.50
C HIS A 189 -10.66 -3.31 4.68
N THR A 190 -10.66 -4.63 4.48
CA THR A 190 -10.81 -5.62 5.56
C THR A 190 -9.49 -6.27 5.96
N SER A 191 -8.38 -5.94 5.31
CA SER A 191 -7.08 -6.18 5.94
C SER A 191 -7.11 -5.41 7.25
N PRO A 192 -6.91 -6.03 8.42
CA PRO A 192 -6.59 -5.23 9.57
C PRO A 192 -5.43 -4.35 9.13
N PRO A 193 -5.57 -3.02 9.15
CA PRO A 193 -4.43 -2.17 8.91
C PRO A 193 -3.38 -2.65 9.91
N ASP A 194 -2.11 -2.72 9.50
CA ASP A 194 -1.01 -2.98 10.44
C ASP A 194 -1.29 -2.09 11.62
N LEU A 195 -1.81 -2.71 12.70
CA LEU A 195 -2.44 -1.98 13.78
C LEU A 195 -1.33 -1.28 14.54
N PRO A 196 -1.18 0.01 14.36
CA PRO A 196 -0.19 0.74 15.12
C PRO A 196 -0.56 0.66 16.58
N SER A 197 0.40 0.43 17.39
CA SER A 197 0.28 0.46 18.86
C SER A 197 -0.20 1.81 19.41
N SER A 198 -0.18 2.86 18.58
CA SER A 198 -0.61 4.24 18.89
C SER A 198 -1.34 4.84 17.69
N GLY A 199 -2.36 5.66 17.93
CA GLY A 199 -3.11 6.38 16.90
C GLY A 199 -4.63 6.26 17.03
N ALA A 200 -5.35 6.96 16.16
CA ALA A 200 -6.81 6.94 16.13
C ALA A 200 -7.36 5.55 15.86
N ARG A 201 -8.26 5.08 16.71
CA ARG A 201 -8.95 3.81 16.55
C ARG A 201 -10.13 3.95 15.60
N TRP A 202 -10.85 5.06 15.73
CA TRP A 202 -11.96 5.41 14.89
C TRP A 202 -11.50 6.36 13.80
N ARG A 203 -11.81 6.05 12.55
CA ARG A 203 -11.44 6.85 11.38
C ARG A 203 -12.64 6.98 10.46
N GLN A 204 -12.93 8.19 10.04
CA GLN A 204 -13.80 8.41 8.88
C GLN A 204 -12.97 8.33 7.62
N PHE A 205 -13.58 7.88 6.53
CA PHE A 205 -12.93 7.86 5.24
C PHE A 205 -13.88 8.28 4.12
N VAL A 206 -13.29 8.87 3.09
CA VAL A 206 -13.90 9.04 1.77
C VAL A 206 -12.93 8.45 0.74
N ARG A 207 -13.45 7.58 -0.12
CA ARG A 207 -12.67 6.92 -1.18
C ARG A 207 -13.33 7.13 -2.52
N VAL A 208 -12.50 7.37 -3.52
CA VAL A 208 -12.88 7.43 -4.94
C VAL A 208 -11.93 6.52 -5.71
N ALA A 209 -12.45 5.70 -6.59
CA ALA A 209 -11.61 4.85 -7.43
C ALA A 209 -12.19 4.78 -8.85
N MET A 210 -11.30 4.82 -9.84
CA MET A 210 -11.63 4.68 -11.25
C MET A 210 -11.05 3.36 -11.75
N ASP A 211 -11.93 2.44 -12.13
CA ASP A 211 -11.59 1.13 -12.70
C ASP A 211 -10.49 0.37 -11.94
N GLN A 212 -10.57 0.42 -10.60
CA GLN A 212 -9.70 -0.34 -9.73
C GLN A 212 -9.89 -1.83 -10.01
N ARG A 213 -8.81 -2.55 -10.26
CA ARG A 213 -8.91 -4.00 -10.44
C ARG A 213 -9.36 -4.68 -9.17
N ALA A 214 -10.30 -5.60 -9.33
CA ALA A 214 -10.71 -6.53 -8.30
C ALA A 214 -10.31 -7.95 -8.72
N TYR A 215 -9.93 -8.75 -7.75
CA TYR A 215 -9.64 -10.16 -7.98
C TYR A 215 -10.95 -10.94 -8.14
N SER A 216 -11.00 -11.80 -9.16
CA SER A 216 -12.12 -12.71 -9.38
C SER A 216 -11.63 -14.04 -9.93
N VAL A 217 -12.19 -15.14 -9.46
CA VAL A 217 -11.97 -16.47 -10.00
C VAL A 217 -12.85 -16.69 -11.25
N ALA A 218 -14.01 -16.05 -11.30
CA ALA A 218 -14.96 -16.18 -12.40
C ALA A 218 -14.61 -15.27 -13.58
N GLU A 219 -14.10 -14.06 -13.30
CA GLU A 219 -13.85 -13.03 -14.30
C GLU A 219 -12.40 -12.55 -14.27
N ARG A 220 -11.69 -12.66 -15.40
CA ARG A 220 -10.28 -12.24 -15.48
C ARG A 220 -10.06 -10.75 -15.44
N GLU A 221 -11.03 -9.97 -15.94
CA GLU A 221 -10.92 -8.52 -16.10
C GLU A 221 -11.95 -7.77 -15.26
N LEU A 222 -12.13 -8.21 -14.02
CA LEU A 222 -13.02 -7.51 -13.10
C LEU A 222 -12.43 -6.18 -12.66
N SER A 223 -13.15 -5.09 -12.86
CA SER A 223 -12.79 -3.79 -12.30
C SER A 223 -13.96 -3.13 -11.58
N VAL A 224 -13.64 -2.32 -10.57
CA VAL A 224 -14.62 -1.63 -9.72
C VAL A 224 -14.28 -0.16 -9.63
N SER A 225 -15.27 0.70 -9.88
CA SER A 225 -15.18 2.12 -9.60
C SER A 225 -16.01 2.47 -8.39
N LYS A 226 -15.50 3.36 -7.52
CA LYS A 226 -16.17 3.89 -6.33
C LYS A 226 -16.50 5.36 -6.55
N GLN A 227 -17.80 5.77 -6.40
CA GLN A 227 -18.29 7.07 -6.87
C GLN A 227 -19.18 7.83 -5.85
N PRO A 228 -18.74 8.32 -4.72
CA PRO A 228 -17.67 7.86 -3.82
C PRO A 228 -18.12 6.72 -2.89
N GLU A 229 -17.18 6.21 -2.11
CA GLU A 229 -17.43 5.39 -0.91
C GLU A 229 -17.12 6.23 0.33
N ILE A 230 -18.03 6.30 1.30
CA ILE A 230 -17.87 7.01 2.57
C ILE A 230 -18.07 6.01 3.68
N GLY A 231 -17.31 6.11 4.75
CA GLY A 231 -17.50 5.18 5.84
C GLY A 231 -16.77 5.53 7.13
N LEU A 232 -16.95 4.63 8.09
CA LEU A 232 -16.36 4.65 9.40
C LEU A 232 -15.62 3.34 9.63
N LEU A 233 -14.34 3.43 9.93
CA LEU A 233 -13.47 2.31 10.23
C LEU A 233 -13.07 2.36 11.70
N TYR A 234 -13.27 1.27 12.41
CA TYR A 234 -12.70 1.00 13.71
C TYR A 234 -11.59 -0.03 13.59
N ALA A 235 -10.41 0.30 14.08
CA ALA A 235 -9.30 -0.63 14.25
C ALA A 235 -8.90 -0.61 15.73
N GLY A 236 -9.37 -1.61 16.47
CA GLY A 236 -9.14 -1.71 17.91
C GLY A 236 -7.67 -1.95 18.24
N ARG A 237 -7.24 -1.50 19.42
CA ARG A 237 -5.94 -1.94 19.94
C ARG A 237 -6.02 -3.45 20.18
N PRO A 238 -4.90 -4.17 19.99
CA PRO A 238 -4.85 -5.56 20.37
C PRO A 238 -5.26 -5.72 21.85
N LEU A 239 -6.30 -6.50 22.09
CA LEU A 239 -6.71 -6.86 23.45
C LEU A 239 -5.80 -7.99 23.88
N ARG A 240 -4.89 -7.71 24.80
CA ARG A 240 -3.92 -8.68 25.33
C ARG A 240 -4.49 -9.37 26.54
N PHE A 241 -4.62 -10.67 26.46
CA PHE A 241 -4.95 -11.55 27.58
C PHE A 241 -3.67 -12.22 28.04
N ARG A 242 -3.12 -11.75 29.16
CA ARG A 242 -1.94 -12.34 29.79
C ARG A 242 -2.38 -13.14 31.00
N ASN A 243 -2.22 -14.45 30.94
CA ASN A 243 -2.28 -15.29 32.12
C ASN A 243 -0.85 -15.48 32.63
N ALA A 244 -0.60 -15.25 33.92
CA ALA A 244 0.72 -15.41 34.55
C ALA A 244 1.30 -16.83 34.41
N GLN A 245 0.47 -17.81 34.11
CA GLN A 245 0.85 -19.22 33.96
C GLN A 245 0.97 -19.70 32.51
N ILE A 246 0.52 -18.92 31.53
CA ILE A 246 0.54 -19.26 30.11
C ILE A 246 1.35 -18.17 29.41
N ASP A 247 2.57 -18.49 29.03
CA ASP A 247 3.33 -17.73 28.06
C ASP A 247 3.06 -18.40 26.69
N PRO A 248 2.03 -18.04 25.98
CA PRO A 248 1.92 -16.91 25.09
C PRO A 248 0.78 -15.96 25.43
N ALA A 249 0.99 -14.68 25.26
CA ALA A 249 -0.08 -13.70 25.29
C ALA A 249 -1.01 -13.90 24.10
N ILE A 250 -2.30 -13.96 24.33
CA ILE A 250 -3.30 -13.95 23.26
C ILE A 250 -3.64 -12.49 22.94
N GLU A 251 -3.52 -12.10 21.68
CA GLU A 251 -3.94 -10.79 21.23
C GLU A 251 -5.14 -10.91 20.28
N LEU A 252 -6.25 -10.24 20.63
CA LEU A 252 -7.38 -10.05 19.71
C LEU A 252 -7.24 -8.72 18.99
N CYS A 253 -7.31 -8.75 17.66
CA CYS A 253 -7.22 -7.56 16.80
C CYS A 253 -8.57 -7.29 16.11
N PRO A 254 -9.56 -6.68 16.81
CA PRO A 254 -10.88 -6.43 16.23
C PRO A 254 -10.82 -5.29 15.22
N SER A 255 -11.56 -5.43 14.13
CA SER A 255 -11.83 -4.37 13.17
C SER A 255 -13.29 -4.35 12.79
N VAL A 256 -13.84 -3.15 12.57
CA VAL A 256 -15.22 -2.95 12.10
C VAL A 256 -15.19 -1.86 11.04
N ASN A 257 -15.88 -2.08 9.93
CA ASN A 257 -16.06 -1.11 8.87
C ASN A 257 -17.54 -0.96 8.55
N VAL A 258 -18.00 0.28 8.49
CA VAL A 258 -19.33 0.62 7.99
C VAL A 258 -19.14 1.53 6.79
N SER A 259 -19.72 1.18 5.66
CA SER A 259 -19.53 1.94 4.44
C SER A 259 -20.86 2.15 3.70
N TRP A 260 -20.94 3.26 3.00
CA TRP A 260 -21.97 3.58 2.06
C TRP A 260 -21.34 4.18 0.81
N GLY A 261 -21.79 3.75 -0.37
CA GLY A 261 -21.24 4.26 -1.59
C GLY A 261 -22.03 3.82 -2.83
N ARG A 262 -21.65 4.43 -3.95
CA ARG A 262 -22.08 4.03 -5.28
C ARG A 262 -20.93 3.32 -5.97
N TYR A 263 -21.20 2.11 -6.46
CA TYR A 263 -20.21 1.25 -7.07
C TYR A 263 -20.62 0.92 -8.50
N LYS A 264 -19.60 0.91 -9.37
CA LYS A 264 -19.73 0.43 -10.73
C LYS A 264 -18.77 -0.75 -10.90
N GLU A 265 -19.30 -1.91 -11.20
CA GLU A 265 -18.54 -3.09 -11.57
C GLU A 265 -18.57 -3.24 -13.08
N ASN A 266 -17.40 -3.38 -13.68
CA ASN A 266 -17.24 -3.66 -15.10
C ASN A 266 -16.80 -5.12 -15.26
N THR A 267 -17.68 -5.88 -15.89
CA THR A 267 -17.48 -7.23 -16.41
C THR A 267 -18.03 -7.22 -17.83
N ASP A 268 -18.41 -8.36 -18.38
CA ASP A 268 -19.21 -8.42 -19.62
C ASP A 268 -20.51 -7.62 -19.52
N ARG A 269 -21.00 -7.42 -18.29
CA ARG A 269 -22.15 -6.56 -17.99
C ARG A 269 -21.75 -5.52 -16.95
N THR A 270 -22.01 -4.26 -17.25
CA THR A 270 -21.81 -3.17 -16.29
C THR A 270 -22.93 -3.18 -15.25
N VAL A 271 -22.57 -3.33 -13.98
CA VAL A 271 -23.50 -3.20 -12.84
C VAL A 271 -23.19 -1.90 -12.11
N LEU A 272 -24.21 -1.06 -11.91
CA LEU A 272 -24.10 0.20 -11.18
C LEU A 272 -25.21 0.27 -10.13
N THR A 273 -24.84 0.30 -8.84
CA THR A 273 -25.81 0.40 -7.74
C THR A 273 -25.17 0.99 -6.48
N LYS A 274 -26.03 1.46 -5.58
CA LYS A 274 -25.60 1.88 -4.24
C LYS A 274 -25.55 0.68 -3.31
N ARG A 275 -24.60 0.71 -2.38
CA ARG A 275 -24.40 -0.32 -1.38
C ARG A 275 -24.18 0.31 0.00
N VAL A 276 -24.85 -0.23 1.01
CA VAL A 276 -24.51 -0.07 2.42
C VAL A 276 -23.82 -1.34 2.87
N GLY A 277 -22.65 -1.22 3.49
CA GLY A 277 -21.82 -2.33 3.92
C GLY A 277 -21.50 -2.27 5.40
N PHE A 278 -21.46 -3.43 6.02
CA PHE A 278 -20.94 -3.66 7.35
C PHE A 278 -19.99 -4.84 7.28
N ASP A 279 -18.75 -4.64 7.74
CA ASP A 279 -17.74 -5.67 7.86
C ASP A 279 -17.20 -5.67 9.28
N ALA A 280 -17.10 -6.83 9.90
CA ALA A 280 -16.46 -7.01 11.18
C ALA A 280 -15.52 -8.21 11.10
N SER A 281 -14.31 -8.07 11.62
CA SER A 281 -13.35 -9.16 11.67
C SER A 281 -12.48 -9.09 12.91
N THR A 282 -11.95 -10.25 13.31
CA THR A 282 -10.92 -10.32 14.33
C THR A 282 -9.91 -11.39 13.96
N GLY A 283 -8.63 -11.05 14.12
CA GLY A 283 -7.54 -12.01 14.13
C GLY A 283 -7.14 -12.29 15.58
N ILE A 284 -6.78 -13.51 15.87
CA ILE A 284 -6.31 -13.94 17.18
C ILE A 284 -4.83 -14.27 17.05
N ASN A 285 -3.96 -13.37 17.52
CA ASN A 285 -2.52 -13.64 17.52
C ASN A 285 -2.17 -14.47 18.74
N LEU A 286 -1.62 -15.64 18.52
CA LEU A 286 -1.05 -16.49 19.57
C LEU A 286 0.43 -16.17 19.69
N LEU A 287 0.82 -15.39 20.71
CA LEU A 287 2.20 -14.94 20.99
C LEU A 287 2.72 -15.55 22.31
N PRO A 288 4.03 -15.80 22.44
CA PRO A 288 5.00 -15.90 21.37
C PRO A 288 5.06 -17.35 20.91
N VAL A 289 5.08 -17.51 19.64
CA VAL A 289 5.40 -18.83 19.13
C VAL A 289 6.92 -18.95 19.12
N ARG A 290 7.45 -19.90 19.87
CA ARG A 290 8.86 -20.27 19.77
C ARG A 290 9.17 -20.54 18.28
N HIS A 291 10.33 -20.09 17.78
CA HIS A 291 10.83 -20.39 16.44
C HIS A 291 10.21 -19.62 15.25
N ASN A 292 9.83 -18.36 15.41
CA ASN A 292 9.33 -17.53 14.31
C ASN A 292 8.11 -18.12 13.56
N LEU A 293 7.28 -18.87 14.27
CA LEU A 293 6.00 -19.39 13.78
C LEU A 293 4.87 -18.53 14.36
N ALA A 294 4.01 -17.98 13.53
CA ALA A 294 2.79 -17.29 13.91
C ALA A 294 1.59 -18.13 13.48
N VAL A 295 0.61 -18.28 14.37
CA VAL A 295 -0.66 -18.94 14.05
C VAL A 295 -1.77 -17.98 14.44
N GLN A 296 -2.66 -17.68 13.50
CA GLN A 296 -3.69 -16.68 13.64
C GLN A 296 -5.06 -17.26 13.21
N PRO A 297 -5.91 -17.68 14.13
CA PRO A 297 -7.32 -17.88 13.82
C PRO A 297 -7.98 -16.59 13.35
N ILE A 298 -8.86 -16.69 12.37
CA ILE A 298 -9.54 -15.58 11.71
C ILE A 298 -11.04 -15.80 11.79
N LEU A 299 -11.78 -14.79 12.24
CA LEU A 299 -13.22 -14.74 12.21
C LEU A 299 -13.66 -13.46 11.52
N GLY A 300 -14.68 -13.54 10.69
CA GLY A 300 -15.22 -12.37 9.99
C GLY A 300 -16.70 -12.50 9.69
N TYR A 301 -17.34 -11.36 9.59
CA TYR A 301 -18.72 -11.22 9.16
C TYR A 301 -18.86 -10.01 8.27
N SER A 302 -19.53 -10.17 7.13
CA SER A 302 -19.88 -9.07 6.22
C SER A 302 -21.37 -9.10 5.92
N ALA A 303 -21.97 -7.92 5.84
CA ALA A 303 -23.39 -7.75 5.48
C ALA A 303 -23.53 -6.55 4.54
N TYR A 304 -24.15 -6.75 3.40
CA TYR A 304 -24.38 -5.74 2.39
C TYR A 304 -25.85 -5.62 2.04
N ARG A 305 -26.31 -4.39 1.85
CA ARG A 305 -27.65 -4.07 1.33
C ARG A 305 -27.50 -3.17 0.12
N TYR A 306 -28.18 -3.51 -0.94
CA TYR A 306 -28.14 -2.82 -2.22
C TYR A 306 -29.43 -2.03 -2.47
N GLU A 307 -29.33 -1.00 -3.33
CA GLU A 307 -30.45 -0.10 -3.66
C GLU A 307 -31.72 -0.84 -4.14
N GLY A 308 -31.57 -1.94 -4.87
CA GLY A 308 -32.69 -2.81 -5.31
C GLY A 308 -33.30 -3.70 -4.22
N GLY A 309 -32.94 -3.51 -2.93
CA GLY A 309 -33.47 -4.26 -1.79
C GLY A 309 -32.83 -5.63 -1.56
N SER A 310 -31.97 -6.11 -2.45
CA SER A 310 -31.23 -7.35 -2.23
C SER A 310 -30.23 -7.20 -1.09
N THR A 311 -29.97 -8.31 -0.42
CA THR A 311 -29.00 -8.38 0.69
C THR A 311 -28.07 -9.56 0.49
N TYR A 312 -26.84 -9.39 0.94
CA TYR A 312 -25.84 -10.44 0.92
C TYR A 312 -25.08 -10.44 2.25
N ARG A 313 -24.85 -11.61 2.82
CA ARG A 313 -24.17 -11.79 4.09
C ARG A 313 -23.17 -12.92 3.98
N THR A 314 -22.01 -12.75 4.62
CA THR A 314 -20.96 -13.76 4.63
C THR A 314 -20.40 -13.93 6.03
N TRP A 315 -20.24 -15.18 6.45
CA TRP A 315 -19.45 -15.57 7.61
C TRP A 315 -18.13 -16.15 7.13
N LEU A 316 -17.03 -15.67 7.68
CA LEU A 316 -15.69 -16.15 7.44
C LEU A 316 -15.13 -16.77 8.73
N ARG A 317 -14.54 -17.94 8.60
CA ARG A 317 -13.75 -18.58 9.64
C ARG A 317 -12.53 -19.24 9.02
N GLY A 318 -11.41 -19.20 9.71
CA GLY A 318 -10.20 -19.82 9.20
C GLY A 318 -9.01 -19.71 10.12
N VAL A 319 -7.89 -20.12 9.60
CA VAL A 319 -6.59 -20.06 10.27
C VAL A 319 -5.51 -19.69 9.27
N ASP A 320 -4.61 -18.84 9.71
CA ASP A 320 -3.38 -18.48 9.01
C ASP A 320 -2.20 -18.98 9.85
N ALA A 321 -1.25 -19.67 9.24
CA ALA A 321 -0.03 -20.13 9.87
C ALA A 321 1.16 -19.70 9.02
N SER A 322 2.07 -18.93 9.61
CA SER A 322 3.23 -18.39 8.92
C SER A 322 4.50 -18.65 9.69
N ARG A 323 5.58 -18.99 8.98
CA ARG A 323 6.91 -19.17 9.55
C ARG A 323 7.94 -18.38 8.76
N ILE A 324 8.69 -17.54 9.48
CA ILE A 324 9.84 -16.81 8.93
C ILE A 324 11.12 -17.55 9.33
N PHE A 325 11.97 -17.86 8.37
CA PHE A 325 13.26 -18.50 8.57
C PHE A 325 14.36 -17.46 8.78
N ARG A 326 15.51 -17.89 9.35
CA ARG A 326 16.63 -16.99 9.65
C ARG A 326 17.21 -16.26 8.42
N ASN A 327 17.10 -16.86 7.23
CA ASN A 327 17.54 -16.25 5.97
C ASN A 327 16.52 -15.29 5.37
N GLY A 328 15.41 -15.00 6.06
CA GLY A 328 14.32 -14.16 5.57
C GLY A 328 13.33 -14.85 4.62
N SER A 329 13.45 -16.18 4.43
CA SER A 329 12.43 -16.95 3.71
C SER A 329 11.16 -17.08 4.53
N LEU A 330 10.01 -17.17 3.87
CA LEU A 330 8.69 -17.21 4.47
C LEU A 330 7.87 -18.36 3.90
N VAL A 331 7.17 -19.09 4.77
CA VAL A 331 6.12 -20.04 4.38
C VAL A 331 4.84 -19.61 5.07
N THR A 332 3.74 -19.57 4.32
CA THR A 332 2.41 -19.30 4.86
C THR A 332 1.43 -20.36 4.36
N LEU A 333 0.62 -20.88 5.25
CA LEU A 333 -0.51 -21.73 4.94
C LEU A 333 -1.77 -21.08 5.54
N ARG A 334 -2.82 -20.99 4.74
CA ARG A 334 -4.08 -20.39 5.15
C ARG A 334 -5.24 -21.30 4.74
N TYR A 335 -6.12 -21.55 5.68
CA TYR A 335 -7.39 -22.20 5.39
C TYR A 335 -8.54 -21.29 5.76
N LEU A 336 -9.50 -21.10 4.86
CA LEU A 336 -10.67 -20.25 5.05
C LEU A 336 -11.93 -20.97 4.60
N LYS A 337 -12.95 -20.88 5.43
CA LYS A 337 -14.29 -21.35 5.10
C LYS A 337 -15.28 -20.19 5.19
N ARG A 338 -16.12 -20.05 4.15
CA ARG A 338 -17.15 -19.02 4.03
C ARG A 338 -18.51 -19.65 3.93
N SER A 339 -19.48 -19.00 4.56
CA SER A 339 -20.89 -19.35 4.46
C SER A 339 -21.65 -18.10 4.00
N GLU A 340 -22.38 -18.22 2.91
CA GLU A 340 -23.05 -17.10 2.22
C GLU A 340 -24.56 -17.22 2.33
N HIS A 341 -25.23 -16.06 2.43
CA HIS A 341 -26.68 -15.94 2.43
C HIS A 341 -27.12 -14.73 1.64
N GLY A 342 -28.15 -14.90 0.80
CA GLY A 342 -28.68 -13.83 -0.04
C GLY A 342 -28.01 -13.76 -1.40
N LYS A 343 -28.17 -12.62 -2.08
CA LYS A 343 -27.62 -12.39 -3.44
C LYS A 343 -26.97 -11.02 -3.53
N SER A 344 -25.78 -10.96 -4.05
CA SER A 344 -25.10 -9.73 -4.45
C SER A 344 -25.27 -9.48 -5.94
N PRO A 345 -25.53 -8.25 -6.37
CA PRO A 345 -25.43 -7.87 -7.78
C PRO A 345 -23.98 -7.79 -8.26
N PHE A 346 -22.99 -7.71 -7.34
CA PHE A 346 -21.59 -7.58 -7.64
C PHE A 346 -20.83 -8.89 -7.43
N LEU A 347 -19.97 -9.24 -8.37
CA LEU A 347 -19.07 -10.38 -8.22
C LEU A 347 -17.98 -10.13 -7.17
N PHE A 348 -17.51 -8.89 -7.05
CA PHE A 348 -16.47 -8.56 -6.07
C PHE A 348 -16.92 -8.69 -4.61
N ASP A 349 -18.24 -8.71 -4.34
CA ASP A 349 -18.78 -8.96 -3.01
C ASP A 349 -18.98 -10.46 -2.73
N THR A 350 -19.03 -11.31 -3.75
CA THR A 350 -19.33 -12.75 -3.59
C THR A 350 -18.09 -13.58 -3.28
N ALA A 351 -18.25 -14.59 -2.44
CA ALA A 351 -17.21 -15.57 -2.18
C ALA A 351 -17.20 -16.65 -3.28
N GLN A 352 -16.38 -16.48 -4.29
CA GLN A 352 -16.31 -17.40 -5.42
C GLN A 352 -15.69 -18.76 -5.06
N VAL A 353 -14.91 -18.82 -3.97
CA VAL A 353 -14.39 -20.04 -3.37
C VAL A 353 -14.84 -20.08 -1.91
N THR A 354 -15.68 -21.04 -1.57
CA THR A 354 -16.27 -21.12 -0.21
C THR A 354 -15.39 -21.86 0.78
N SER A 355 -14.56 -22.78 0.32
CA SER A 355 -13.62 -23.53 1.16
C SER A 355 -12.24 -23.53 0.48
N ASP A 356 -11.33 -22.76 1.04
CA ASP A 356 -10.14 -22.25 0.38
C ASP A 356 -8.88 -22.58 1.18
N LEU A 357 -7.98 -23.36 0.59
CA LEU A 357 -6.65 -23.64 1.10
C LEU A 357 -5.63 -22.89 0.26
N GLN A 358 -4.89 -21.99 0.88
CA GLN A 358 -3.85 -21.21 0.22
C GLN A 358 -2.48 -21.56 0.80
N GLY A 359 -1.50 -21.71 -0.09
CA GLY A 359 -0.10 -21.88 0.26
C GLY A 359 0.76 -20.81 -0.36
N MET A 360 1.74 -20.31 0.38
CA MET A 360 2.77 -19.42 -0.13
C MET A 360 4.13 -19.87 0.39
N LEU A 361 5.08 -19.92 -0.52
CA LEU A 361 6.50 -20.13 -0.24
C LEU A 361 7.28 -18.97 -0.85
N GLN A 362 8.10 -18.32 -0.03
CA GLN A 362 9.03 -17.29 -0.47
C GLN A 362 10.41 -17.63 0.00
N VAL A 363 11.34 -17.78 -0.92
CA VAL A 363 12.73 -18.14 -0.63
C VAL A 363 13.63 -16.98 -0.99
N ARG A 364 14.49 -16.60 -0.05
CA ARG A 364 15.48 -15.53 -0.22
C ARG A 364 16.86 -16.11 -0.38
N PHE A 365 17.55 -15.72 -1.45
CA PHE A 365 18.93 -16.06 -1.78
C PHE A 365 19.74 -14.76 -1.97
N GLY A 366 20.31 -14.21 -0.90
CA GLY A 366 20.99 -12.92 -0.97
C GLY A 366 20.05 -11.81 -1.47
N SER A 367 20.40 -11.25 -2.63
CA SER A 367 19.61 -10.20 -3.30
C SER A 367 18.40 -10.72 -4.10
N GLN A 368 18.24 -12.01 -4.21
CA GLN A 368 17.15 -12.60 -5.00
C GLN A 368 16.06 -13.15 -4.09
N VAL A 369 14.82 -13.00 -4.54
CA VAL A 369 13.65 -13.60 -3.89
C VAL A 369 12.82 -14.32 -4.94
N ILE A 370 12.52 -15.56 -4.67
CA ILE A 370 11.61 -16.38 -5.48
C ILE A 370 10.40 -16.68 -4.62
N GLY A 371 9.23 -16.32 -5.12
CA GLY A 371 7.94 -16.57 -4.48
C GLY A 371 7.07 -17.50 -5.31
N PHE A 372 6.36 -18.38 -4.66
CA PHE A 372 5.32 -19.22 -5.25
C PHE A 372 4.10 -19.18 -4.33
N ALA A 373 2.93 -19.01 -4.92
CA ALA A 373 1.68 -19.08 -4.19
C ALA A 373 0.66 -19.87 -4.98
N ALA A 374 -0.23 -20.56 -4.28
CA ALA A 374 -1.26 -21.36 -4.89
C ALA A 374 -2.53 -21.39 -4.05
N GLY A 375 -3.69 -21.48 -4.72
CA GLY A 375 -5.00 -21.60 -4.10
C GLY A 375 -5.76 -22.82 -4.58
N TYR A 376 -6.27 -23.56 -3.64
CA TYR A 376 -6.96 -24.82 -3.84
C TYR A 376 -8.36 -24.75 -3.23
N ASP A 377 -9.38 -24.96 -4.05
CA ASP A 377 -10.76 -25.10 -3.60
C ASP A 377 -10.97 -26.53 -3.07
N THR A 378 -11.10 -26.66 -1.76
CA THR A 378 -11.28 -27.96 -1.11
C THR A 378 -12.70 -28.52 -1.31
N THR A 379 -13.66 -27.72 -1.78
CA THR A 379 -15.02 -28.18 -2.10
C THR A 379 -15.07 -28.87 -3.45
N THR A 380 -14.42 -28.27 -4.45
CA THR A 380 -14.37 -28.82 -5.82
C THR A 380 -13.15 -29.66 -6.10
N ASN A 381 -12.21 -29.73 -5.16
CA ASN A 381 -10.90 -30.40 -5.28
C ASN A 381 -10.08 -29.90 -6.48
N LYS A 382 -10.06 -28.57 -6.70
CA LYS A 382 -9.35 -27.96 -7.83
C LYS A 382 -8.37 -26.90 -7.38
N LEU A 383 -7.19 -26.92 -8.00
CA LEU A 383 -6.29 -25.79 -8.00
C LEU A 383 -6.91 -24.70 -8.89
N TYR A 384 -7.29 -23.58 -8.29
CA TYR A 384 -7.99 -22.52 -9.04
C TYR A 384 -7.07 -21.39 -9.47
N ASP A 385 -5.96 -21.19 -8.75
CA ASP A 385 -4.95 -20.19 -9.10
C ASP A 385 -3.57 -20.56 -8.60
N TRP A 386 -2.54 -20.08 -9.28
CA TRP A 386 -1.16 -20.07 -8.80
C TRP A 386 -0.41 -18.88 -9.37
N GLU A 387 0.60 -18.44 -8.63
CA GLU A 387 1.41 -17.28 -8.96
C GLU A 387 2.88 -17.55 -8.67
N VAL A 388 3.75 -17.04 -9.54
CA VAL A 388 5.21 -17.04 -9.37
C VAL A 388 5.71 -15.61 -9.34
N LEU A 389 6.59 -15.30 -8.40
CA LEU A 389 7.30 -14.04 -8.30
C LEU A 389 8.80 -14.28 -8.38
N LEU A 390 9.46 -13.46 -9.17
CA LEU A 390 10.89 -13.29 -9.15
C LEU A 390 11.21 -11.84 -8.78
N SER A 391 12.02 -11.62 -7.79
CA SER A 391 12.42 -10.27 -7.40
C SER A 391 13.93 -10.21 -7.18
N TYR A 392 14.53 -9.13 -7.64
CA TYR A 392 15.94 -8.81 -7.42
C TYR A 392 16.03 -7.51 -6.62
N HIS A 393 16.73 -7.56 -5.51
CA HIS A 393 16.88 -6.46 -4.57
C HIS A 393 18.31 -5.92 -4.63
N THR A 394 18.44 -4.63 -4.91
CA THR A 394 19.67 -3.87 -4.63
C THR A 394 19.54 -3.27 -3.22
N ASP A 395 20.50 -2.42 -2.82
CA ASP A 395 20.42 -1.73 -1.53
C ASP A 395 19.25 -0.74 -1.45
N CYS A 396 18.79 -0.23 -2.60
CA CYS A 396 17.81 0.87 -2.65
C CYS A 396 16.59 0.58 -3.52
N LEU A 397 16.66 -0.44 -4.38
CA LEU A 397 15.64 -0.73 -5.38
C LEU A 397 15.37 -2.23 -5.44
N ALA A 398 14.12 -2.63 -5.49
CA ALA A 398 13.70 -3.94 -5.93
C ALA A 398 13.08 -3.86 -7.32
N VAL A 399 13.45 -4.79 -8.20
CA VAL A 399 12.77 -5.04 -9.46
C VAL A 399 12.12 -6.41 -9.39
N TRP A 400 10.89 -6.51 -9.84
CA TRP A 400 10.16 -7.76 -9.73
C TRP A 400 9.37 -8.09 -11.00
N LEU A 401 9.21 -9.38 -11.22
CA LEU A 401 8.41 -9.98 -12.27
C LEU A 401 7.47 -10.99 -11.63
N ALA A 402 6.18 -10.89 -11.92
CA ALA A 402 5.17 -11.83 -11.42
C ALA A 402 4.34 -12.40 -12.58
N TRP A 403 4.05 -13.68 -12.49
CA TRP A 403 3.11 -14.36 -13.35
C TRP A 403 1.95 -14.90 -12.53
N ASN A 404 0.72 -14.54 -12.88
CA ASN A 404 -0.50 -15.11 -12.31
C ASN A 404 -1.22 -15.96 -13.37
N ASN A 405 -1.48 -17.23 -13.05
CA ASN A 405 -2.03 -18.20 -13.99
C ASN A 405 -3.51 -17.98 -14.27
N LEU A 406 -4.31 -17.69 -13.25
CA LEU A 406 -5.74 -17.50 -13.40
C LEU A 406 -6.05 -16.32 -14.33
N GLN A 407 -5.39 -15.21 -14.10
CA GLN A 407 -5.54 -14.01 -14.91
C GLN A 407 -4.72 -14.08 -16.21
N ARG A 408 -3.85 -15.11 -16.38
CA ARG A 408 -2.86 -15.21 -17.48
C ARG A 408 -2.10 -13.90 -17.65
N ARG A 409 -1.58 -13.39 -16.57
CA ARG A 409 -1.06 -12.03 -16.49
C ARG A 409 0.40 -12.04 -16.08
N LEU A 410 1.23 -11.40 -16.92
CA LEU A 410 2.59 -11.03 -16.61
C LEU A 410 2.60 -9.57 -16.11
N ALA A 411 3.19 -9.34 -14.95
CA ALA A 411 3.38 -8.01 -14.40
C ALA A 411 4.85 -7.80 -14.00
N LEU A 412 5.35 -6.60 -14.24
CA LEU A 412 6.67 -6.16 -13.87
C LEU A 412 6.56 -4.83 -13.13
N GLY A 413 7.38 -4.63 -12.13
CA GLY A 413 7.40 -3.38 -11.41
C GLY A 413 8.67 -3.16 -10.63
N THR A 414 8.72 -2.01 -9.99
CA THR A 414 9.81 -1.60 -9.13
C THR A 414 9.28 -1.17 -7.77
N ALA A 415 10.07 -1.40 -6.73
CA ALA A 415 9.82 -0.89 -5.39
C ALA A 415 11.10 -0.29 -4.83
N LEU A 416 10.97 0.78 -4.10
CA LEU A 416 12.10 1.39 -3.42
C LEU A 416 12.30 0.69 -2.08
N ILE A 417 13.55 0.38 -1.74
CA ILE A 417 13.96 -0.31 -0.52
C ILE A 417 14.82 0.63 0.31
N ASN A 418 14.86 0.44 1.62
CA ASN A 418 15.64 1.21 2.58
C ASN A 418 15.19 2.66 2.78
N PHE A 419 14.32 2.80 3.77
CA PHE A 419 13.83 4.07 4.27
C PHE A 419 13.90 4.15 5.79
#